data_c3e1db3023524fd2d7146723723771ad
#
_entry.id   c3e1db3023524fd2d7146723723771ad
#
_cell.length_a   1.000
_cell.length_b   1.000
_cell.length_c   1.000
_cell.angle_alpha   90.00
_cell.angle_beta   90.00
_cell.angle_gamma   90.00
#
_symmetry.space_group_name_H-M   'P 1'
#
loop_
_entity.id
_entity.type
_entity.pdbx_description
1 polymer ?
#
loop_
_entity_poly.entity_id
_entity_poly.type
_entity_poly.pdbx_seq_one_letter_code
_entity_poly.pdbx_strand_id
1 'polypeptide(L)'
;AVPRKSTKRTAEDPVQADKAPKQIKKKQGLSVKPNLRSLSIGGVMLVFGQGDFGQLGLGEDVTEKMRPAAITDYQDVITVAAGAMHNVCLRNTGEVLTFGCNDEGALGRDTTKEGSETVPGIVELPGKAIQVTAGDSHTAALLDDGRVFAWGTFRDTHGSMGLTLKGNERFPIEILPDVKVVKIASGNDHLVLLSENGRVYTCGRGEQGQLGRVAARTASRNTRQGIGLLLTPGVVEFKIRKKLYFDDIWAGNFCTFAKEHEKGDIYVFGLNNFYQIGLKDNDIHFHPQISKTFSGKVWKHISSGEHHTIALDDAGQVFVMGRKEYGRLGLGPNCSDAEELTLVSALSSTKCIDIGAGSRESFAVTESGDLYSWGMGTNGNLGTGDVKDVEEPVLVKGKQLEGKTVVRVSGGGQHTLALATIRPVKDKTAG
;
A
#
# COMPACT_ATOMS: atom_id res chain seq x y z
N ALA A 1 6.97 88.62 12.89
CA ALA A 1 5.84 89.36 13.39
C ALA A 1 4.60 88.45 13.52
N VAL A 2 4.12 88.38 14.69
CA VAL A 2 2.91 87.81 15.32
C VAL A 2 1.65 88.48 14.72
N PRO A 3 0.36 88.00 14.88
CA PRO A 3 -0.19 87.23 15.96
C PRO A 3 -1.31 86.17 15.62
N ARG A 4 -1.53 85.40 16.66
CA ARG A 4 -2.73 84.66 17.10
C ARG A 4 -4.11 85.17 16.67
N LYS A 5 -5.05 84.21 16.44
CA LYS A 5 -6.37 84.27 17.11
C LYS A 5 -7.00 82.90 17.27
N SER A 6 -7.40 82.64 18.49
CA SER A 6 -8.21 81.53 19.00
C SER A 6 -9.69 81.69 18.67
N THR A 7 -10.42 80.59 18.46
CA THR A 7 -11.81 80.51 18.94
C THR A 7 -12.21 79.06 19.18
N LYS A 8 -12.73 78.85 20.39
CA LYS A 8 -13.43 77.64 20.85
C LYS A 8 -14.77 77.47 20.14
N ARG A 9 -15.18 76.24 19.91
CA ARG A 9 -16.51 75.79 20.34
C ARG A 9 -16.64 74.24 20.19
N THR A 10 -17.09 73.67 21.26
CA THR A 10 -17.59 72.33 21.56
C THR A 10 -18.79 71.94 20.70
N ALA A 11 -18.77 70.64 20.20
CA ALA A 11 -19.99 69.89 19.96
C ALA A 11 -19.68 68.45 20.28
N GLU A 12 -20.44 67.83 21.18
CA GLU A 12 -20.43 66.45 21.57
C GLU A 12 -21.04 65.64 20.46
N ASP A 13 -20.31 64.63 19.93
CA ASP A 13 -20.84 63.62 19.07
C ASP A 13 -21.11 62.28 19.85
N PRO A 14 -22.18 61.56 19.50
CA PRO A 14 -22.70 60.49 20.32
C PRO A 14 -21.83 59.24 20.26
N VAL A 15 -21.70 58.60 21.41
CA VAL A 15 -21.06 57.30 21.64
C VAL A 15 -21.58 56.25 20.64
N GLN A 16 -20.73 55.79 19.75
CA GLN A 16 -20.99 54.62 18.93
C GLN A 16 -20.85 53.36 19.79
N ALA A 17 -21.95 52.60 19.87
CA ALA A 17 -22.03 51.31 20.55
C ALA A 17 -20.97 50.33 19.99
N ASP A 18 -20.21 49.76 20.88
CA ASP A 18 -19.25 48.67 20.63
C ASP A 18 -19.93 47.52 19.85
N LYS A 19 -19.48 47.34 18.61
CA LYS A 19 -19.80 46.11 17.85
C LYS A 19 -19.03 44.94 18.46
N ALA A 20 -19.75 44.00 19.05
CA ALA A 20 -19.22 42.73 19.53
C ALA A 20 -18.26 42.10 18.50
N PRO A 21 -17.13 41.50 18.91
CA PRO A 21 -16.18 40.88 18.01
C PRO A 21 -16.88 39.77 17.24
N LYS A 22 -16.87 39.84 15.91
CA LYS A 22 -17.35 38.78 15.04
C LYS A 22 -16.54 37.51 15.38
N GLN A 23 -17.21 36.52 15.94
CA GLN A 23 -16.66 35.18 16.09
C GLN A 23 -16.15 34.70 14.72
N ILE A 24 -14.84 34.64 14.57
CA ILE A 24 -14.20 34.00 13.44
C ILE A 24 -14.54 32.51 13.58
N LYS A 25 -15.52 32.04 12.79
CA LYS A 25 -15.77 30.59 12.64
C LYS A 25 -14.45 29.98 12.20
N LYS A 26 -13.77 29.25 13.10
CA LYS A 26 -12.65 28.38 12.73
C LYS A 26 -13.19 27.50 11.60
N LYS A 27 -12.66 27.65 10.38
CA LYS A 27 -12.90 26.69 9.30
C LYS A 27 -12.53 25.33 9.89
N GLN A 28 -13.48 24.41 9.97
CA GLN A 28 -13.18 23.02 10.29
C GLN A 28 -12.10 22.58 9.31
N GLY A 29 -10.94 22.15 9.83
CA GLY A 29 -9.87 21.61 9.03
C GLY A 29 -10.37 20.38 8.28
N LEU A 30 -9.80 20.11 7.11
CA LEU A 30 -10.03 18.87 6.36
C LEU A 30 -9.68 17.68 7.28
N SER A 31 -10.60 16.73 7.40
CA SER A 31 -10.36 15.44 8.06
C SER A 31 -10.63 14.34 7.06
N VAL A 32 -9.57 13.73 6.58
CA VAL A 32 -9.60 12.67 5.57
C VAL A 32 -9.96 11.34 6.22
N LYS A 33 -10.82 10.56 5.56
CA LYS A 33 -11.19 9.20 5.98
C LYS A 33 -11.02 8.24 4.79
N PRO A 34 -9.81 7.72 4.55
CA PRO A 34 -9.56 6.82 3.46
C PRO A 34 -10.18 5.44 3.70
N ASN A 35 -10.38 4.69 2.62
CA ASN A 35 -10.78 3.29 2.70
C ASN A 35 -9.57 2.41 3.07
N LEU A 36 -9.57 1.83 4.27
CA LEU A 36 -8.51 0.95 4.76
C LEU A 36 -8.65 -0.50 4.28
N ARG A 37 -9.75 -0.85 3.61
CA ARG A 37 -9.99 -2.18 3.04
C ARG A 37 -9.92 -3.33 4.05
N SER A 38 -10.17 -3.10 5.34
CA SER A 38 -10.25 -4.17 6.34
C SER A 38 -11.62 -4.85 6.31
N LEU A 39 -11.64 -6.15 6.62
CA LEU A 39 -12.90 -6.90 6.76
C LEU A 39 -13.55 -6.59 8.12
N SER A 40 -14.88 -6.68 8.14
CA SER A 40 -15.64 -6.64 9.40
C SER A 40 -15.68 -8.01 10.11
N ILE A 41 -15.48 -9.10 9.35
CA ILE A 41 -15.50 -10.48 9.83
C ILE A 41 -14.14 -11.11 9.54
N GLY A 42 -13.55 -11.77 10.52
CA GLY A 42 -12.27 -12.46 10.37
C GLY A 42 -12.34 -13.65 9.42
N GLY A 43 -11.17 -14.00 8.89
CA GLY A 43 -10.98 -15.13 7.99
C GLY A 43 -9.70 -15.92 8.29
N VAL A 44 -9.48 -16.97 7.50
CA VAL A 44 -8.31 -17.85 7.55
C VAL A 44 -7.31 -17.44 6.46
N MET A 45 -6.04 -17.46 6.80
CA MET A 45 -4.96 -17.22 5.86
C MET A 45 -4.73 -18.43 4.96
N LEU A 46 -4.50 -18.19 3.67
CA LEU A 46 -4.12 -19.18 2.67
C LEU A 46 -2.79 -18.75 2.06
N VAL A 47 -1.82 -19.67 1.98
CA VAL A 47 -0.47 -19.42 1.49
C VAL A 47 -0.09 -20.41 0.39
N PHE A 48 0.69 -19.96 -0.58
CA PHE A 48 1.25 -20.79 -1.66
C PHE A 48 2.48 -20.10 -2.29
N GLY A 49 3.31 -20.89 -2.95
CA GLY A 49 4.61 -20.48 -3.50
C GLY A 49 5.78 -21.12 -2.76
N GLN A 50 6.94 -20.47 -2.80
CA GLN A 50 8.16 -20.87 -2.10
C GLN A 50 8.14 -20.46 -0.63
N GLY A 51 8.80 -21.25 0.23
CA GLY A 51 8.80 -21.13 1.67
C GLY A 51 10.16 -21.30 2.35
N ASP A 52 11.26 -21.23 1.60
CA ASP A 52 12.62 -21.53 2.10
C ASP A 52 13.06 -20.66 3.31
N PHE A 53 12.41 -19.50 3.50
CA PHE A 53 12.65 -18.59 4.62
C PHE A 53 11.48 -18.54 5.62
N GLY A 54 10.61 -19.56 5.63
CA GLY A 54 9.45 -19.61 6.51
C GLY A 54 8.26 -18.72 6.08
N GLN A 55 8.32 -18.09 4.90
CA GLN A 55 7.26 -17.17 4.43
C GLN A 55 5.91 -17.85 4.13
N LEU A 56 5.85 -19.20 4.16
CA LEU A 56 4.57 -19.90 4.11
C LEU A 56 3.88 -20.02 5.49
N GLY A 57 4.61 -19.82 6.58
CA GLY A 57 4.02 -19.84 7.94
C GLY A 57 3.47 -21.21 8.37
N LEU A 58 3.95 -22.31 7.75
CA LEU A 58 3.46 -23.69 7.94
C LEU A 58 4.45 -24.57 8.69
N GLY A 59 5.49 -23.98 9.31
CA GLY A 59 6.56 -24.70 9.99
C GLY A 59 7.79 -24.93 9.11
N GLU A 60 8.89 -25.37 9.74
CA GLU A 60 10.22 -25.48 9.13
C GLU A 60 10.28 -26.49 7.97
N ASP A 61 9.50 -27.55 8.04
CA ASP A 61 9.54 -28.64 7.05
C ASP A 61 8.81 -28.29 5.73
N VAL A 62 8.12 -27.15 5.67
CA VAL A 62 7.30 -26.78 4.52
C VAL A 62 7.98 -25.69 3.70
N THR A 63 8.72 -26.10 2.67
CA THR A 63 9.50 -25.21 1.80
C THR A 63 8.78 -24.80 0.50
N GLU A 64 7.66 -25.47 0.15
CA GLU A 64 6.87 -25.09 -1.03
C GLU A 64 5.39 -25.51 -0.92
N LYS A 65 4.52 -24.76 -1.57
CA LYS A 65 3.10 -25.10 -1.79
C LYS A 65 2.66 -24.61 -3.17
N MET A 66 2.48 -25.54 -4.10
CA MET A 66 2.00 -25.25 -5.46
C MET A 66 0.50 -24.94 -5.52
N ARG A 67 -0.24 -25.16 -4.44
CA ARG A 67 -1.66 -24.86 -4.27
C ARG A 67 -1.93 -24.27 -2.91
N PRO A 68 -3.01 -23.46 -2.77
CA PRO A 68 -3.34 -22.85 -1.48
C PRO A 68 -3.37 -23.85 -0.32
N ALA A 69 -2.61 -23.54 0.74
CA ALA A 69 -2.60 -24.24 2.02
C ALA A 69 -3.07 -23.29 3.13
N ALA A 70 -3.87 -23.77 4.06
CA ALA A 70 -4.45 -22.95 5.13
C ALA A 70 -3.53 -22.92 6.36
N ILE A 71 -3.35 -21.72 6.93
CA ILE A 71 -2.86 -21.54 8.30
C ILE A 71 -4.10 -21.47 9.19
N THR A 72 -4.29 -22.49 10.02
CA THR A 72 -5.55 -22.72 10.76
C THR A 72 -5.58 -22.17 12.17
N ASP A 73 -4.42 -21.78 12.72
CA ASP A 73 -4.26 -21.33 14.10
C ASP A 73 -4.94 -19.97 14.40
N TYR A 74 -5.18 -19.19 13.35
CA TYR A 74 -5.82 -17.90 13.41
C TYR A 74 -6.96 -17.83 12.39
N GLN A 75 -8.19 -17.60 12.86
CA GLN A 75 -9.40 -17.52 12.03
C GLN A 75 -10.07 -16.15 12.08
N ASP A 76 -9.44 -15.21 12.72
CA ASP A 76 -9.93 -13.85 12.97
C ASP A 76 -9.10 -12.78 12.28
N VAL A 77 -8.35 -13.15 11.25
CA VAL A 77 -7.54 -12.24 10.45
C VAL A 77 -8.46 -11.40 9.55
N ILE A 78 -8.25 -10.07 9.54
CA ILE A 78 -9.09 -9.11 8.78
C ILE A 78 -8.36 -8.46 7.61
N THR A 79 -7.03 -8.51 7.58
CA THR A 79 -6.23 -8.08 6.43
C THR A 79 -4.86 -8.76 6.43
N VAL A 80 -4.28 -8.86 5.24
CA VAL A 80 -2.99 -9.50 4.99
C VAL A 80 -2.17 -8.63 4.05
N ALA A 81 -0.84 -8.63 4.22
CA ALA A 81 0.12 -8.05 3.29
C ALA A 81 1.37 -8.94 3.22
N ALA A 82 1.80 -9.26 2.01
CA ALA A 82 3.02 -9.99 1.74
C ALA A 82 4.15 -9.03 1.37
N GLY A 83 5.31 -9.20 2.00
CA GLY A 83 6.56 -8.59 1.58
C GLY A 83 7.33 -9.49 0.61
N ALA A 84 8.64 -9.24 0.38
CA ALA A 84 9.40 -10.11 -0.52
C ALA A 84 9.46 -11.56 0.00
N MET A 85 9.82 -11.74 1.28
CA MET A 85 9.99 -13.06 1.90
C MET A 85 9.44 -13.11 3.34
N HIS A 86 8.50 -12.22 3.68
CA HIS A 86 7.81 -12.21 4.96
C HIS A 86 6.36 -11.76 4.80
N ASN A 87 5.57 -11.93 5.84
CA ASN A 87 4.16 -11.54 5.86
C ASN A 87 3.81 -10.77 7.11
N VAL A 88 2.83 -9.90 6.97
CA VAL A 88 2.17 -9.22 8.09
C VAL A 88 0.65 -9.37 7.96
N CYS A 89 0.00 -9.73 9.06
CA CYS A 89 -1.44 -9.94 9.12
C CYS A 89 -2.01 -9.17 10.30
N LEU A 90 -3.22 -8.66 10.15
CA LEU A 90 -3.94 -7.94 11.19
C LEU A 90 -5.14 -8.77 11.63
N ARG A 91 -5.28 -8.98 12.93
CA ARG A 91 -6.44 -9.63 13.56
C ARG A 91 -7.55 -8.61 13.86
N ASN A 92 -8.76 -9.09 14.02
CA ASN A 92 -9.90 -8.26 14.42
C ASN A 92 -9.76 -7.66 15.85
N THR A 93 -8.85 -8.22 16.67
CA THR A 93 -8.46 -7.68 17.98
C THR A 93 -7.60 -6.42 17.90
N GLY A 94 -7.01 -6.15 16.73
CA GLY A 94 -5.98 -5.13 16.52
C GLY A 94 -4.55 -5.64 16.74
N GLU A 95 -4.37 -6.93 17.02
CA GLU A 95 -3.05 -7.56 17.11
C GLU A 95 -2.47 -7.82 15.74
N VAL A 96 -1.15 -7.72 15.64
CA VAL A 96 -0.39 -7.93 14.40
C VAL A 96 0.38 -9.24 14.48
N LEU A 97 0.28 -10.05 13.43
CA LEU A 97 1.03 -11.30 13.27
C LEU A 97 2.06 -11.14 12.15
N THR A 98 3.26 -11.70 12.33
CA THR A 98 4.30 -11.76 11.31
C THR A 98 4.92 -13.14 11.24
N PHE A 99 5.38 -13.53 10.04
CA PHE A 99 6.14 -14.77 9.80
C PHE A 99 6.92 -14.66 8.48
N GLY A 100 7.99 -15.45 8.37
CA GLY A 100 8.91 -15.45 7.24
C GLY A 100 10.31 -14.97 7.62
N CYS A 101 11.07 -14.49 6.63
CA CYS A 101 12.44 -14.02 6.80
C CYS A 101 12.54 -12.87 7.81
N ASN A 102 13.46 -12.99 8.79
CA ASN A 102 13.74 -11.97 9.81
C ASN A 102 15.20 -11.49 9.83
N ASP A 103 15.97 -11.76 8.82
CA ASP A 103 17.40 -11.38 8.77
C ASP A 103 17.61 -9.89 9.00
N GLU A 104 16.75 -9.07 8.40
CA GLU A 104 16.77 -7.62 8.48
C GLU A 104 15.83 -7.05 9.56
N GLY A 105 15.15 -7.90 10.35
CA GLY A 105 14.22 -7.48 11.39
C GLY A 105 12.78 -7.22 10.90
N ALA A 106 12.41 -7.70 9.72
CA ALA A 106 11.09 -7.44 9.11
C ALA A 106 9.90 -8.03 9.91
N LEU A 107 10.13 -8.97 10.80
CA LEU A 107 9.10 -9.55 11.67
C LEU A 107 8.76 -8.72 12.90
N GLY A 108 9.64 -7.78 13.33
CA GLY A 108 9.37 -6.87 14.45
C GLY A 108 9.23 -7.56 15.82
N ARG A 109 9.71 -8.78 15.95
CA ARG A 109 9.63 -9.62 17.16
C ARG A 109 10.88 -10.48 17.33
N ASP A 110 11.07 -11.00 18.52
CA ASP A 110 12.15 -11.95 18.79
C ASP A 110 11.91 -13.29 18.07
N THR A 111 12.90 -13.74 17.31
CA THR A 111 12.93 -15.02 16.63
C THR A 111 14.20 -15.84 16.96
N THR A 112 14.79 -15.61 18.12
CA THR A 112 15.98 -16.36 18.58
C THR A 112 15.67 -17.83 18.88
N LYS A 113 14.38 -18.15 19.15
CA LYS A 113 13.94 -19.53 19.25
C LYS A 113 13.84 -20.12 17.84
N GLU A 114 14.59 -21.19 17.58
CA GLU A 114 14.61 -21.92 16.30
C GLU A 114 13.19 -22.21 15.79
N GLY A 115 12.93 -21.94 14.53
CA GLY A 115 11.66 -22.15 13.84
C GLY A 115 10.54 -21.17 14.20
N SER A 116 10.75 -20.24 15.11
CA SER A 116 9.71 -19.28 15.48
C SER A 116 9.34 -18.31 14.36
N GLU A 117 10.23 -18.07 13.40
CA GLU A 117 9.99 -17.26 12.19
C GLU A 117 9.12 -17.99 11.16
N THR A 118 9.11 -19.34 11.17
CA THR A 118 8.39 -20.18 10.20
C THR A 118 6.90 -20.35 10.51
N VAL A 119 6.43 -19.76 11.61
CA VAL A 119 5.01 -19.77 12.03
C VAL A 119 4.57 -18.35 12.42
N PRO A 120 3.27 -18.01 12.30
CA PRO A 120 2.76 -16.71 12.72
C PRO A 120 3.04 -16.44 14.20
N GLY A 121 3.62 -15.29 14.51
CA GLY A 121 3.85 -14.80 15.85
C GLY A 121 3.41 -13.36 16.05
N ILE A 122 3.03 -13.01 17.27
CA ILE A 122 2.50 -11.68 17.63
C ILE A 122 3.64 -10.67 17.70
N VAL A 123 3.39 -9.48 17.16
CA VAL A 123 4.24 -8.29 17.30
C VAL A 123 3.69 -7.42 18.42
N GLU A 124 4.53 -7.05 19.38
CA GLU A 124 4.14 -6.15 20.46
C GLU A 124 4.07 -4.70 19.96
N LEU A 125 2.89 -4.10 20.07
CA LEU A 125 2.62 -2.71 19.73
C LEU A 125 1.96 -1.99 20.89
N PRO A 126 2.18 -0.67 21.07
CA PRO A 126 1.65 0.08 22.21
C PRO A 126 0.16 0.46 22.07
N GLY A 127 -0.55 -0.13 21.11
CA GLY A 127 -1.97 0.13 20.85
C GLY A 127 -2.52 -0.82 19.78
N LYS A 128 -3.79 -0.67 19.45
CA LYS A 128 -4.45 -1.49 18.44
C LYS A 128 -4.10 -1.03 17.03
N ALA A 129 -3.60 -1.92 16.20
CA ALA A 129 -3.43 -1.64 14.79
C ALA A 129 -4.77 -1.67 14.05
N ILE A 130 -4.92 -0.78 13.06
CA ILE A 130 -6.07 -0.71 12.15
C ILE A 130 -5.67 -0.93 10.70
N GLN A 131 -4.38 -0.84 10.39
CA GLN A 131 -3.83 -1.15 9.08
C GLN A 131 -2.40 -1.66 9.22
N VAL A 132 -2.00 -2.59 8.34
CA VAL A 132 -0.63 -3.07 8.18
C VAL A 132 -0.23 -3.03 6.71
N THR A 133 1.08 -2.94 6.46
CA THR A 133 1.67 -2.98 5.12
C THR A 133 3.08 -3.55 5.19
N ALA A 134 3.54 -4.20 4.12
CA ALA A 134 4.88 -4.77 4.00
C ALA A 134 5.54 -4.31 2.70
N GLY A 135 6.84 -4.06 2.76
CA GLY A 135 7.72 -3.95 1.60
C GLY A 135 8.67 -5.13 1.51
N ASP A 136 9.80 -5.01 0.81
CA ASP A 136 10.72 -6.14 0.64
C ASP A 136 11.30 -6.61 1.98
N SER A 137 11.79 -5.69 2.79
CA SER A 137 12.46 -5.99 4.06
C SER A 137 11.98 -5.08 5.21
N HIS A 138 10.84 -4.40 5.05
CA HIS A 138 10.25 -3.57 6.11
C HIS A 138 8.76 -3.85 6.27
N THR A 139 8.26 -3.55 7.44
CA THR A 139 6.84 -3.64 7.80
C THR A 139 6.42 -2.37 8.52
N ALA A 140 5.17 -1.96 8.36
CA ALA A 140 4.59 -0.86 9.10
C ALA A 140 3.16 -1.16 9.55
N ALA A 141 2.78 -0.60 10.71
CA ALA A 141 1.45 -0.67 11.30
C ALA A 141 0.95 0.73 11.67
N LEU A 142 -0.29 1.02 11.29
CA LEU A 142 -1.03 2.22 11.70
C LEU A 142 -1.94 1.86 12.86
N LEU A 143 -1.83 2.59 13.96
CA LEU A 143 -2.67 2.42 15.13
C LEU A 143 -3.97 3.23 15.05
N ASP A 144 -4.94 2.88 15.86
CA ASP A 144 -6.26 3.53 15.93
C ASP A 144 -6.22 5.00 16.40
N ASP A 145 -5.14 5.39 17.09
CA ASP A 145 -4.88 6.78 17.49
C ASP A 145 -4.16 7.63 16.41
N GLY A 146 -3.76 7.00 15.31
CA GLY A 146 -3.09 7.64 14.17
C GLY A 146 -1.57 7.64 14.22
N ARG A 147 -0.94 7.02 15.24
CA ARG A 147 0.51 6.78 15.27
C ARG A 147 0.89 5.67 14.30
N VAL A 148 2.09 5.76 13.74
CA VAL A 148 2.64 4.73 12.84
C VAL A 148 3.90 4.15 13.45
N PHE A 149 3.96 2.82 13.49
CA PHE A 149 5.13 2.05 13.89
C PHE A 149 5.68 1.32 12.67
N ALA A 150 7.00 1.28 12.54
CA ALA A 150 7.68 0.57 11.46
C ALA A 150 8.90 -0.17 11.99
N TRP A 151 9.32 -1.22 11.28
CA TRP A 151 10.47 -2.05 11.61
C TRP A 151 11.05 -2.71 10.36
N GLY A 152 12.24 -3.31 10.47
CA GLY A 152 13.00 -3.86 9.36
C GLY A 152 13.99 -2.87 8.78
N THR A 153 14.11 -2.83 7.48
CA THR A 153 15.03 -1.97 6.73
C THR A 153 14.49 -1.61 5.36
N PHE A 154 14.93 -0.47 4.81
CA PHE A 154 14.89 -0.21 3.38
C PHE A 154 16.20 -0.68 2.74
N ARG A 155 16.15 -1.02 1.46
CA ARG A 155 17.31 -1.45 0.67
C ARG A 155 17.46 -0.59 -0.58
N ASP A 156 18.67 -0.42 -1.07
CA ASP A 156 18.94 0.19 -2.36
C ASP A 156 19.91 -0.71 -3.15
N THR A 157 20.45 -0.21 -4.25
CA THR A 157 21.41 -0.93 -5.10
C THR A 157 22.71 -1.34 -4.37
N HIS A 158 22.99 -0.77 -3.20
CA HIS A 158 24.16 -1.07 -2.38
C HIS A 158 23.86 -1.97 -1.17
N GLY A 159 22.60 -2.45 -1.03
CA GLY A 159 22.16 -3.30 0.07
C GLY A 159 21.32 -2.56 1.12
N SER A 160 21.37 -3.01 2.38
CA SER A 160 20.60 -2.41 3.47
C SER A 160 20.95 -0.92 3.67
N MET A 161 19.89 -0.09 3.76
CA MET A 161 19.98 1.34 4.07
C MET A 161 19.77 1.63 5.55
N GLY A 162 19.10 0.70 6.26
CA GLY A 162 18.47 0.95 7.54
C GLY A 162 17.03 1.44 7.40
N LEU A 163 16.30 1.39 8.49
CA LEU A 163 14.98 2.03 8.61
C LEU A 163 15.14 3.47 9.11
N THR A 164 16.11 3.68 10.00
CA THR A 164 16.49 4.98 10.56
C THR A 164 17.98 5.22 10.39
N LEU A 165 18.45 6.39 10.83
CA LEU A 165 19.88 6.69 10.88
C LEU A 165 20.70 5.78 11.82
N LYS A 166 20.02 5.03 12.70
CA LYS A 166 20.67 4.03 13.57
C LYS A 166 20.92 2.70 12.87
N GLY A 167 20.32 2.50 11.70
CA GLY A 167 20.36 1.26 10.92
C GLY A 167 19.03 0.55 10.86
N ASN A 168 19.07 -0.79 10.83
CA ASN A 168 17.89 -1.65 10.85
C ASN A 168 17.22 -1.58 12.23
N GLU A 169 15.91 -1.57 12.24
CA GLU A 169 15.12 -1.59 13.46
C GLU A 169 14.42 -2.96 13.58
N ARG A 170 14.92 -3.79 14.47
CA ARG A 170 14.42 -5.16 14.65
C ARG A 170 13.09 -5.25 15.39
N PHE A 171 12.69 -4.18 16.06
CA PHE A 171 11.43 -4.05 16.81
C PHE A 171 10.69 -2.79 16.36
N PRO A 172 9.36 -2.73 16.55
CA PRO A 172 8.57 -1.58 16.17
C PRO A 172 9.06 -0.27 16.82
N ILE A 173 9.31 0.74 15.99
CA ILE A 173 9.60 2.10 16.42
C ILE A 173 8.55 3.07 15.86
N GLU A 174 8.22 4.09 16.62
CA GLU A 174 7.34 5.15 16.14
C GLU A 174 8.07 6.00 15.10
N ILE A 175 7.44 6.20 13.95
CA ILE A 175 7.92 7.09 12.89
C ILE A 175 6.93 8.23 12.68
N LEU A 176 7.43 9.39 12.24
CA LEU A 176 6.61 10.59 12.00
C LEU A 176 5.76 10.99 13.22
N PRO A 177 6.36 11.12 14.42
CA PRO A 177 5.64 11.58 15.62
C PRO A 177 5.01 12.96 15.35
N ASP A 178 3.99 13.33 16.09
CA ASP A 178 3.23 14.59 15.99
C ASP A 178 2.37 14.76 14.72
N VAL A 179 2.32 13.76 13.85
CA VAL A 179 1.45 13.75 12.66
C VAL A 179 0.46 12.60 12.76
N LYS A 180 -0.82 12.93 12.86
CA LYS A 180 -1.87 11.92 12.81
C LYS A 180 -2.02 11.39 11.39
N VAL A 181 -1.67 10.13 11.22
CA VAL A 181 -1.75 9.39 9.95
C VAL A 181 -3.08 8.66 9.89
N VAL A 182 -3.64 8.53 8.68
CA VAL A 182 -4.94 7.88 8.42
C VAL A 182 -4.85 6.75 7.40
N LYS A 183 -3.75 6.67 6.64
CA LYS A 183 -3.47 5.55 5.73
C LYS A 183 -1.97 5.40 5.50
N ILE A 184 -1.53 4.15 5.36
CA ILE A 184 -0.15 3.78 5.01
C ILE A 184 -0.14 2.87 3.78
N ALA A 185 0.95 2.93 3.01
CA ALA A 185 1.19 2.02 1.88
C ALA A 185 2.70 1.81 1.69
N SER A 186 3.14 0.58 1.46
CA SER A 186 4.53 0.23 1.19
C SER A 186 4.71 -0.15 -0.28
N GLY A 187 5.78 0.37 -0.88
CA GLY A 187 6.42 -0.28 -2.04
C GLY A 187 7.54 -1.19 -1.58
N ASN A 188 8.41 -1.64 -2.50
CA ASN A 188 9.50 -2.55 -2.13
C ASN A 188 10.38 -1.96 -1.00
N ASP A 189 10.88 -0.76 -1.20
CA ASP A 189 11.81 -0.11 -0.28
C ASP A 189 11.42 1.36 0.03
N HIS A 190 10.13 1.66 0.03
CA HIS A 190 9.65 2.97 0.45
C HIS A 190 8.30 2.87 1.15
N LEU A 191 8.04 3.82 2.02
CA LEU A 191 6.80 3.93 2.78
C LEU A 191 6.12 5.26 2.47
N VAL A 192 4.83 5.21 2.24
CA VAL A 192 3.96 6.35 1.95
C VAL A 192 2.93 6.49 3.08
N LEU A 193 2.77 7.71 3.60
CA LEU A 193 1.87 7.99 4.71
C LEU A 193 0.94 9.14 4.32
N LEU A 194 -0.35 8.97 4.55
CA LEU A 194 -1.37 10.00 4.38
C LEU A 194 -1.82 10.50 5.75
N SER A 195 -1.63 11.78 5.99
CA SER A 195 -2.06 12.40 7.25
C SER A 195 -3.54 12.79 7.23
N GLU A 196 -4.15 12.92 8.40
CA GLU A 196 -5.55 13.33 8.59
C GLU A 196 -5.88 14.66 7.90
N ASN A 197 -4.90 15.55 7.78
CA ASN A 197 -5.06 16.82 7.08
C ASN A 197 -4.74 16.77 5.58
N GLY A 198 -4.70 15.55 4.99
CA GLY A 198 -4.56 15.33 3.55
C GLY A 198 -3.17 15.60 2.98
N ARG A 199 -2.10 15.50 3.79
CA ARG A 199 -0.72 15.61 3.30
C ARG A 199 -0.10 14.24 3.12
N VAL A 200 0.67 14.09 2.04
CA VAL A 200 1.41 12.87 1.73
C VAL A 200 2.85 13.01 2.20
N TYR A 201 3.35 12.00 2.91
CA TYR A 201 4.74 11.88 3.36
C TYR A 201 5.33 10.60 2.79
N THR A 202 6.64 10.62 2.53
CA THR A 202 7.37 9.45 2.03
C THR A 202 8.72 9.31 2.72
N CYS A 203 9.24 8.08 2.84
CA CYS A 203 10.61 7.79 3.25
C CYS A 203 11.07 6.46 2.65
N GLY A 204 12.37 6.22 2.66
CA GLY A 204 13.01 5.01 2.14
C GLY A 204 13.86 5.28 0.89
N ARG A 205 13.96 4.30 0.00
CA ARG A 205 14.71 4.39 -1.25
C ARG A 205 14.15 5.46 -2.19
N GLY A 206 15.03 6.24 -2.80
CA GLY A 206 14.65 7.34 -3.68
C GLY A 206 15.11 7.20 -5.14
N GLU A 207 15.96 6.21 -5.44
CA GLU A 207 16.67 6.10 -6.73
C GLU A 207 15.78 6.02 -7.95
N GLN A 208 14.57 5.48 -7.81
CA GLN A 208 13.57 5.37 -8.87
C GLN A 208 12.51 6.48 -8.83
N GLY A 209 12.73 7.55 -8.05
CA GLY A 209 11.79 8.67 -7.95
C GLY A 209 10.58 8.41 -7.06
N GLN A 210 10.43 7.21 -6.46
CA GLN A 210 9.26 6.76 -5.70
C GLN A 210 8.91 7.60 -4.45
N LEU A 211 9.84 8.47 -4.01
CA LEU A 211 9.58 9.41 -2.91
C LEU A 211 8.90 10.71 -3.33
N GLY A 212 8.97 11.10 -4.61
CA GLY A 212 8.31 12.30 -5.17
C GLY A 212 8.76 13.65 -4.62
N ARG A 213 9.70 13.69 -3.67
CA ARG A 213 10.16 14.88 -2.95
C ARG A 213 11.67 15.12 -3.01
N VAL A 214 12.40 14.17 -3.56
CA VAL A 214 13.85 14.18 -3.61
C VAL A 214 14.28 14.27 -5.07
N ALA A 215 15.13 15.25 -5.41
CA ALA A 215 15.61 15.39 -6.78
C ALA A 215 16.57 14.24 -7.16
N ALA A 216 16.65 13.88 -8.43
CA ALA A 216 17.49 12.80 -8.95
C ALA A 216 18.94 12.84 -8.41
N ARG A 217 19.54 14.03 -8.39
CA ARG A 217 20.92 14.24 -7.90
C ARG A 217 21.11 13.96 -6.40
N THR A 218 20.04 13.91 -5.62
CA THR A 218 20.05 13.71 -4.16
C THR A 218 19.33 12.44 -3.73
N ALA A 219 18.88 11.65 -4.69
CA ALA A 219 18.09 10.44 -4.46
C ALA A 219 18.94 9.22 -4.06
N SER A 220 20.27 9.33 -4.07
CA SER A 220 21.19 8.28 -3.63
C SER A 220 21.77 8.58 -2.24
N ARG A 221 22.05 7.54 -1.45
CA ARG A 221 22.68 7.64 -0.13
C ARG A 221 24.08 8.29 -0.14
N ASN A 222 24.76 8.25 -1.28
CA ASN A 222 26.12 8.75 -1.44
C ASN A 222 26.21 10.27 -1.64
N THR A 223 25.10 10.99 -1.53
CA THR A 223 25.07 12.45 -1.67
C THR A 223 25.43 13.15 -0.37
N ARG A 224 25.76 14.46 -0.45
CA ARG A 224 26.07 15.29 0.73
C ARG A 224 24.94 15.34 1.76
N GLN A 225 23.70 15.32 1.33
CA GLN A 225 22.51 15.29 2.22
C GLN A 225 22.30 13.88 2.79
N GLY A 226 22.88 12.87 2.11
CA GLY A 226 23.00 11.51 2.57
C GLY A 226 21.67 10.84 2.86
N ILE A 227 21.82 9.75 3.56
CA ILE A 227 20.76 8.82 3.93
C ILE A 227 19.67 9.47 4.81
N GLY A 228 20.02 10.52 5.57
CA GLY A 228 19.06 11.21 6.45
C GLY A 228 17.87 11.81 5.72
N LEU A 229 18.12 12.40 4.53
CA LEU A 229 17.04 12.93 3.69
C LEU A 229 16.10 11.82 3.21
N LEU A 230 16.61 10.61 2.97
CA LEU A 230 15.86 9.48 2.44
C LEU A 230 15.04 8.79 3.54
N LEU A 231 15.67 8.46 4.67
CA LEU A 231 15.05 7.68 5.74
C LEU A 231 14.10 8.48 6.63
N THR A 232 14.30 9.79 6.78
CA THR A 232 13.36 10.63 7.55
C THR A 232 12.09 10.88 6.74
N PRO A 233 10.90 10.53 7.26
CA PRO A 233 9.65 10.85 6.59
C PRO A 233 9.52 12.35 6.30
N GLY A 234 9.34 12.69 5.03
CA GLY A 234 9.24 14.08 4.58
C GLY A 234 8.01 14.28 3.70
N VAL A 235 7.45 15.49 3.76
CA VAL A 235 6.26 15.84 2.99
C VAL A 235 6.57 15.92 1.50
N VAL A 236 5.68 15.39 0.69
CA VAL A 236 5.70 15.54 -0.77
C VAL A 236 5.15 16.91 -1.12
N GLU A 237 5.96 17.73 -1.78
CA GLU A 237 5.56 19.07 -2.22
C GLU A 237 5.13 19.06 -3.69
N PHE A 238 3.99 19.64 -3.95
CA PHE A 238 3.42 19.75 -5.29
C PHE A 238 3.68 21.16 -5.82
N LYS A 239 4.38 21.28 -6.95
CA LYS A 239 4.81 22.55 -7.55
C LYS A 239 3.65 23.30 -8.22
N ILE A 240 2.62 23.63 -7.46
CA ILE A 240 1.47 24.41 -7.92
C ILE A 240 1.13 25.51 -6.91
N ARG A 241 0.54 26.62 -7.40
CA ARG A 241 0.18 27.77 -6.58
C ARG A 241 -0.88 27.48 -5.51
N LYS A 242 -1.74 26.46 -5.74
CA LYS A 242 -2.79 26.05 -4.81
C LYS A 242 -2.30 24.92 -3.90
N LYS A 243 -2.61 25.00 -2.62
CA LYS A 243 -2.35 23.92 -1.68
C LYS A 243 -3.24 22.73 -2.04
N LEU A 244 -2.65 21.58 -2.32
CA LEU A 244 -3.35 20.33 -2.57
C LEU A 244 -3.55 19.54 -1.29
N TYR A 245 -4.65 18.79 -1.29
CA TYR A 245 -4.99 17.83 -0.26
C TYR A 245 -5.33 16.50 -0.94
N PHE A 246 -4.99 15.41 -0.29
CA PHE A 246 -5.18 14.05 -0.79
C PHE A 246 -6.10 13.28 0.15
N ASP A 247 -6.88 12.37 -0.40
CA ASP A 247 -7.81 11.52 0.36
C ASP A 247 -7.54 10.03 0.18
N ASP A 248 -6.65 9.65 -0.72
CA ASP A 248 -6.17 8.27 -0.84
C ASP A 248 -4.73 8.18 -1.38
N ILE A 249 -4.05 7.06 -1.07
CA ILE A 249 -2.70 6.74 -1.53
C ILE A 249 -2.58 5.25 -1.83
N TRP A 250 -1.70 4.91 -2.80
CA TRP A 250 -1.25 3.55 -3.09
C TRP A 250 0.25 3.58 -3.40
N ALA A 251 0.94 2.50 -3.10
CA ALA A 251 2.33 2.29 -3.49
C ALA A 251 2.45 1.03 -4.35
N GLY A 252 3.24 1.11 -5.39
CA GLY A 252 3.74 -0.04 -6.13
C GLY A 252 5.20 -0.28 -5.80
N ASN A 253 5.83 -1.28 -6.41
CA ASN A 253 7.20 -1.64 -6.09
C ASN A 253 8.15 -0.45 -6.16
N PHE A 254 8.07 0.35 -7.23
CA PHE A 254 8.95 1.51 -7.46
C PHE A 254 8.20 2.81 -7.77
N CYS A 255 6.94 2.91 -7.41
CA CYS A 255 6.13 4.08 -7.72
C CYS A 255 5.09 4.36 -6.64
N THR A 256 4.51 5.56 -6.69
CA THR A 256 3.50 6.03 -5.75
C THR A 256 2.36 6.70 -6.49
N PHE A 257 1.14 6.45 -6.03
CA PHE A 257 -0.09 7.08 -6.49
C PHE A 257 -0.75 7.82 -5.33
N ALA A 258 -1.24 9.03 -5.59
CA ALA A 258 -1.96 9.83 -4.59
C ALA A 258 -3.19 10.48 -5.24
N LYS A 259 -4.37 10.26 -4.66
CA LYS A 259 -5.63 10.81 -5.15
C LYS A 259 -5.91 12.16 -4.51
N GLU A 260 -6.00 13.18 -5.35
CA GLU A 260 -6.36 14.54 -4.93
C GLU A 260 -7.84 14.60 -4.53
N HIS A 261 -8.12 15.31 -3.44
CA HIS A 261 -9.43 15.33 -2.77
C HIS A 261 -10.53 16.07 -3.55
N GLU A 262 -10.23 17.21 -4.18
CA GLU A 262 -11.27 18.07 -4.76
C GLU A 262 -11.72 17.62 -6.15
N LYS A 263 -10.76 17.23 -7.01
CA LYS A 263 -11.02 16.87 -8.41
C LYS A 263 -10.97 15.36 -8.64
N GLY A 264 -10.36 14.62 -7.73
CA GLY A 264 -10.10 13.21 -7.91
C GLY A 264 -8.96 12.92 -8.89
N ASP A 265 -8.12 13.91 -9.21
CA ASP A 265 -6.94 13.72 -10.05
C ASP A 265 -5.96 12.77 -9.35
N ILE A 266 -5.37 11.85 -10.11
CA ILE A 266 -4.35 10.94 -9.59
C ILE A 266 -2.98 11.51 -9.92
N TYR A 267 -2.23 11.83 -8.87
CA TYR A 267 -0.83 12.21 -8.93
C TYR A 267 0.04 10.98 -8.81
N VAL A 268 1.05 10.88 -9.66
CA VAL A 268 1.95 9.73 -9.74
C VAL A 268 3.40 10.18 -9.76
N PHE A 269 4.29 9.36 -9.22
CA PHE A 269 5.73 9.56 -9.27
C PHE A 269 6.46 8.23 -9.05
N GLY A 270 7.69 8.14 -9.53
CA GLY A 270 8.48 6.92 -9.51
C GLY A 270 8.85 6.44 -10.91
N LEU A 271 9.10 5.13 -11.02
CA LEU A 271 9.54 4.47 -12.24
C LEU A 271 8.38 4.36 -13.24
N ASN A 272 8.64 4.75 -14.52
CA ASN A 272 7.67 4.68 -15.62
C ASN A 272 8.23 4.01 -16.90
N ASN A 273 9.28 3.24 -16.79
CA ASN A 273 10.01 2.67 -17.94
C ASN A 273 9.17 1.74 -18.85
N PHE A 274 7.97 1.36 -18.42
CA PHE A 274 6.97 0.61 -19.19
C PHE A 274 5.58 1.26 -19.06
N TYR A 275 5.51 2.57 -18.89
CA TYR A 275 4.26 3.34 -18.77
C TYR A 275 3.40 3.00 -17.53
N GLN A 276 3.90 2.19 -16.59
CA GLN A 276 3.15 1.60 -15.48
C GLN A 276 2.50 2.61 -14.52
N ILE A 277 2.89 3.89 -14.54
CA ILE A 277 2.21 4.94 -13.77
C ILE A 277 1.30 5.84 -14.63
N GLY A 278 1.09 5.47 -15.90
CA GLY A 278 0.13 6.13 -16.79
C GLY A 278 0.56 7.52 -17.26
N LEU A 279 1.85 7.73 -17.43
CA LEU A 279 2.41 8.89 -18.13
C LEU A 279 2.86 8.49 -19.55
N LYS A 280 2.88 9.45 -20.48
CA LYS A 280 3.14 9.18 -21.91
C LYS A 280 4.63 9.10 -22.30
N ASP A 281 5.50 9.09 -21.33
CA ASP A 281 6.94 8.88 -21.48
C ASP A 281 7.34 7.59 -20.73
N ASN A 282 8.59 7.21 -20.85
CA ASN A 282 9.19 6.06 -20.17
C ASN A 282 10.34 6.48 -19.24
N ASP A 283 10.22 7.65 -18.62
CA ASP A 283 11.20 8.24 -17.72
C ASP A 283 10.97 7.88 -16.25
N ILE A 284 11.92 8.28 -15.41
CA ILE A 284 11.79 8.25 -13.95
C ILE A 284 11.29 9.62 -13.47
N HIS A 285 10.20 9.64 -12.72
CA HIS A 285 9.58 10.86 -12.20
C HIS A 285 9.93 11.11 -10.74
N PHE A 286 10.87 12.00 -10.47
CA PHE A 286 11.29 12.41 -9.12
C PHE A 286 10.34 13.42 -8.46
N HIS A 287 9.36 13.92 -9.19
CA HIS A 287 8.35 14.86 -8.69
C HIS A 287 6.95 14.46 -9.19
N PRO A 288 5.90 14.71 -8.39
CA PRO A 288 4.55 14.35 -8.75
C PRO A 288 4.09 14.94 -10.08
N GLN A 289 3.47 14.10 -10.91
CA GLN A 289 2.81 14.46 -12.16
C GLN A 289 1.35 14.01 -12.11
N ILE A 290 0.45 14.68 -12.82
CA ILE A 290 -0.93 14.21 -12.98
C ILE A 290 -0.95 13.12 -14.06
N SER A 291 -1.38 11.92 -13.69
CA SER A 291 -1.68 10.88 -14.67
C SER A 291 -3.10 11.08 -15.19
N LYS A 292 -3.22 11.51 -16.44
CA LYS A 292 -4.51 11.60 -17.13
C LYS A 292 -5.14 10.22 -17.35
N THR A 293 -4.31 9.20 -17.47
CA THR A 293 -4.72 7.81 -17.65
C THR A 293 -5.50 7.28 -16.44
N PHE A 294 -5.04 7.60 -15.22
CA PHE A 294 -5.73 7.21 -13.99
C PHE A 294 -6.77 8.22 -13.51
N SER A 295 -6.71 9.48 -13.94
CA SER A 295 -7.68 10.52 -13.55
C SER A 295 -9.02 10.32 -14.26
N GLY A 296 -10.13 10.74 -13.60
CA GLY A 296 -11.48 10.66 -14.17
C GLY A 296 -12.21 9.33 -13.96
N LYS A 297 -11.58 8.35 -13.29
CA LYS A 297 -12.23 7.13 -12.79
C LYS A 297 -12.13 7.04 -11.27
N VAL A 298 -13.07 6.35 -10.66
CA VAL A 298 -13.03 6.03 -9.23
C VAL A 298 -12.36 4.67 -9.05
N TRP A 299 -11.21 4.68 -8.39
CA TRP A 299 -10.45 3.46 -8.11
C TRP A 299 -10.71 2.96 -6.70
N LYS A 300 -11.09 1.69 -6.57
CA LYS A 300 -11.12 1.00 -5.28
C LYS A 300 -9.74 0.60 -4.83
N HIS A 301 -8.91 0.18 -5.77
CA HIS A 301 -7.54 -0.22 -5.51
C HIS A 301 -6.66 -0.06 -6.74
N ILE A 302 -5.39 0.31 -6.49
CA ILE A 302 -4.30 0.30 -7.46
C ILE A 302 -3.17 -0.50 -6.82
N SER A 303 -2.64 -1.49 -7.51
CA SER A 303 -1.48 -2.29 -7.09
C SER A 303 -0.49 -2.36 -8.25
N SER A 304 0.79 -2.24 -7.98
CA SER A 304 1.80 -2.20 -9.02
C SER A 304 2.99 -3.08 -8.64
N GLY A 305 3.36 -3.97 -9.55
CA GLY A 305 4.55 -4.78 -9.45
C GLY A 305 5.80 -4.02 -9.93
N GLU A 306 6.83 -4.75 -10.38
CA GLU A 306 8.08 -4.14 -10.85
C GLU A 306 7.87 -3.24 -12.09
N HIS A 307 7.10 -3.73 -13.07
CA HIS A 307 6.94 -3.09 -14.38
C HIS A 307 5.51 -3.14 -14.92
N HIS A 308 4.51 -3.35 -14.08
CA HIS A 308 3.10 -3.35 -14.47
C HIS A 308 2.24 -2.83 -13.34
N THR A 309 1.05 -2.38 -13.68
CA THR A 309 0.04 -1.93 -12.72
C THR A 309 -1.28 -2.60 -13.03
N ILE A 310 -1.93 -3.07 -11.99
CA ILE A 310 -3.31 -3.57 -12.00
C ILE A 310 -4.17 -2.61 -11.20
N ALA A 311 -5.34 -2.26 -11.72
CA ALA A 311 -6.26 -1.32 -11.09
C ALA A 311 -7.69 -1.85 -11.12
N LEU A 312 -8.39 -1.70 -10.01
CA LEU A 312 -9.79 -2.09 -9.82
C LEU A 312 -10.66 -0.86 -9.67
N ASP A 313 -11.63 -0.68 -10.56
CA ASP A 313 -12.57 0.43 -10.48
C ASP A 313 -13.77 0.14 -9.55
N ASP A 314 -14.63 1.12 -9.35
CA ASP A 314 -15.82 1.03 -8.48
C ASP A 314 -16.90 0.11 -9.06
N ALA A 315 -16.89 -0.13 -10.37
CA ALA A 315 -17.78 -1.10 -11.04
C ALA A 315 -17.31 -2.55 -10.84
N GLY A 316 -16.09 -2.79 -10.36
CA GLY A 316 -15.48 -4.11 -10.21
C GLY A 316 -14.76 -4.59 -11.47
N GLN A 317 -14.43 -3.69 -12.40
CA GLN A 317 -13.67 -4.00 -13.60
C GLN A 317 -12.17 -3.92 -13.31
N VAL A 318 -11.40 -4.85 -13.87
CA VAL A 318 -9.95 -4.95 -13.69
C VAL A 318 -9.26 -4.43 -14.94
N PHE A 319 -8.35 -3.49 -14.76
CA PHE A 319 -7.52 -2.90 -15.80
C PHE A 319 -6.04 -3.16 -15.50
N VAL A 320 -5.25 -3.24 -16.55
CA VAL A 320 -3.80 -3.44 -16.48
C VAL A 320 -3.08 -2.50 -17.42
N MET A 321 -1.82 -2.20 -17.10
CA MET A 321 -0.88 -1.53 -18.00
C MET A 321 0.55 -1.88 -17.62
N GLY A 322 1.49 -1.65 -18.54
CA GLY A 322 2.90 -1.91 -18.35
C GLY A 322 3.45 -3.00 -19.27
N ARG A 323 4.49 -3.69 -18.79
CA ARG A 323 5.25 -4.71 -19.52
C ARG A 323 4.50 -6.02 -19.60
N LYS A 324 4.45 -6.63 -20.80
CA LYS A 324 3.74 -7.91 -21.05
C LYS A 324 4.47 -9.15 -20.59
N GLU A 325 5.80 -9.09 -20.46
CA GLU A 325 6.66 -10.26 -20.23
C GLU A 325 6.17 -11.14 -19.08
N TYR A 326 6.31 -12.45 -19.23
CA TYR A 326 5.77 -13.49 -18.35
C TYR A 326 4.23 -13.54 -18.25
N GLY A 327 3.51 -12.86 -19.14
CA GLY A 327 2.05 -12.85 -19.11
C GLY A 327 1.42 -11.98 -18.00
N ARG A 328 2.20 -11.13 -17.30
CA ARG A 328 1.74 -10.36 -16.13
C ARG A 328 0.55 -9.44 -16.36
N LEU A 329 0.26 -9.10 -17.63
CA LEU A 329 -0.91 -8.30 -18.00
C LEU A 329 -2.21 -9.10 -18.10
N GLY A 330 -2.13 -10.43 -18.31
CA GLY A 330 -3.31 -11.27 -18.45
C GLY A 330 -4.13 -10.99 -19.73
N LEU A 331 -3.50 -10.45 -20.76
CA LEU A 331 -4.13 -10.05 -22.02
C LEU A 331 -3.97 -11.08 -23.16
N GLY A 332 -3.42 -12.26 -22.81
CA GLY A 332 -3.17 -13.36 -23.74
C GLY A 332 -1.80 -13.30 -24.45
N PRO A 333 -1.42 -14.39 -25.14
CA PRO A 333 -0.06 -14.59 -25.65
C PRO A 333 0.35 -13.61 -26.76
N ASN A 334 -0.62 -13.04 -27.47
CA ASN A 334 -0.38 -12.15 -28.59
C ASN A 334 -0.44 -10.65 -28.23
N CYS A 335 -0.51 -10.30 -26.93
CA CYS A 335 -0.52 -8.91 -26.53
C CYS A 335 0.85 -8.25 -26.72
N SER A 336 0.88 -6.92 -26.79
CA SER A 336 2.05 -6.07 -26.65
C SER A 336 2.12 -5.50 -25.22
N ASP A 337 3.19 -4.76 -24.90
CA ASP A 337 3.19 -3.90 -23.71
C ASP A 337 1.99 -2.95 -23.77
N ALA A 338 1.35 -2.73 -22.63
CA ALA A 338 0.17 -1.89 -22.54
C ALA A 338 0.57 -0.48 -22.08
N GLU A 339 0.65 0.46 -23.03
CA GLU A 339 0.99 1.86 -22.77
C GLU A 339 -0.18 2.65 -22.14
N GLU A 340 -1.40 2.10 -22.22
CA GLU A 340 -2.63 2.66 -21.66
C GLU A 340 -3.38 1.60 -20.84
N LEU A 341 -4.23 2.05 -19.91
CA LEU A 341 -5.10 1.17 -19.12
C LEU A 341 -5.98 0.31 -20.04
N THR A 342 -5.70 -0.99 -20.06
CA THR A 342 -6.39 -1.99 -20.86
C THR A 342 -7.24 -2.88 -19.98
N LEU A 343 -8.52 -3.04 -20.34
CA LEU A 343 -9.44 -3.93 -19.62
C LEU A 343 -8.99 -5.38 -19.77
N VAL A 344 -8.92 -6.11 -18.65
CA VAL A 344 -8.69 -7.57 -18.67
C VAL A 344 -9.98 -8.26 -19.14
N SER A 345 -10.07 -8.53 -20.45
CA SER A 345 -11.29 -9.01 -21.11
C SER A 345 -11.80 -10.34 -20.56
N ALA A 346 -10.89 -11.22 -20.14
CA ALA A 346 -11.23 -12.50 -19.51
C ALA A 346 -12.03 -12.36 -18.19
N LEU A 347 -11.94 -11.19 -17.52
CA LEU A 347 -12.66 -10.88 -16.29
C LEU A 347 -13.79 -9.85 -16.49
N SER A 348 -14.06 -9.40 -17.73
CA SER A 348 -14.99 -8.29 -18.01
C SER A 348 -16.45 -8.60 -17.65
N SER A 349 -16.86 -9.88 -17.68
CA SER A 349 -18.19 -10.34 -17.26
C SER A 349 -18.30 -10.65 -15.77
N THR A 350 -17.20 -10.50 -15.02
CA THR A 350 -17.08 -10.90 -13.63
C THR A 350 -16.76 -9.68 -12.76
N LYS A 351 -17.58 -9.44 -11.74
CA LYS A 351 -17.33 -8.34 -10.81
C LYS A 351 -16.25 -8.76 -9.81
N CYS A 352 -15.13 -8.04 -9.82
CA CYS A 352 -14.05 -8.23 -8.87
C CYS A 352 -14.20 -7.30 -7.66
N ILE A 353 -13.71 -7.77 -6.51
CA ILE A 353 -13.76 -7.06 -5.22
C ILE A 353 -12.38 -6.72 -4.70
N ASP A 354 -11.37 -7.46 -5.12
CA ASP A 354 -9.98 -7.25 -4.73
C ASP A 354 -9.01 -7.60 -5.85
N ILE A 355 -7.82 -6.98 -5.82
CA ILE A 355 -6.71 -7.23 -6.73
C ILE A 355 -5.40 -7.17 -5.96
N GLY A 356 -4.36 -7.83 -6.47
CA GLY A 356 -2.99 -7.75 -5.99
C GLY A 356 -2.00 -7.88 -7.13
N ALA A 357 -0.86 -7.22 -7.03
CA ALA A 357 0.32 -7.48 -7.83
C ALA A 357 1.42 -8.00 -6.92
N GLY A 358 2.12 -9.04 -7.33
CA GLY A 358 3.44 -9.35 -6.84
C GLY A 358 4.49 -8.71 -7.73
N SER A 359 5.73 -9.20 -7.72
CA SER A 359 6.80 -8.64 -8.54
C SER A 359 6.49 -8.74 -10.05
N ARG A 360 6.01 -9.90 -10.51
CA ARG A 360 5.77 -10.23 -11.94
C ARG A 360 4.48 -11.01 -12.16
N GLU A 361 3.62 -11.07 -11.19
CA GLU A 361 2.33 -11.74 -11.19
C GLU A 361 1.20 -10.79 -10.81
N SER A 362 0.01 -11.16 -11.19
CA SER A 362 -1.23 -10.43 -10.92
C SER A 362 -2.32 -11.36 -10.42
N PHE A 363 -3.18 -10.83 -9.58
CA PHE A 363 -4.27 -11.55 -8.93
C PHE A 363 -5.55 -10.73 -8.96
N ALA A 364 -6.68 -11.43 -9.06
CA ALA A 364 -8.00 -10.82 -8.87
C ALA A 364 -8.91 -11.75 -8.05
N VAL A 365 -9.69 -11.16 -7.18
CA VAL A 365 -10.71 -11.85 -6.38
C VAL A 365 -12.07 -11.37 -6.82
N THR A 366 -12.97 -12.31 -7.14
CA THR A 366 -14.33 -12.00 -7.58
C THR A 366 -15.29 -11.82 -6.42
N GLU A 367 -16.44 -11.22 -6.67
CA GLU A 367 -17.54 -11.10 -5.69
C GLU A 367 -18.08 -12.48 -5.25
N SER A 368 -17.96 -13.52 -6.09
CA SER A 368 -18.28 -14.91 -5.72
C SER A 368 -17.23 -15.57 -4.82
N GLY A 369 -16.07 -14.91 -4.64
CA GLY A 369 -14.96 -15.42 -3.82
C GLY A 369 -14.01 -16.34 -4.55
N ASP A 370 -14.00 -16.29 -5.88
CA ASP A 370 -13.05 -17.01 -6.71
C ASP A 370 -11.76 -16.21 -6.84
N LEU A 371 -10.62 -16.89 -6.72
CA LEU A 371 -9.28 -16.30 -6.89
C LEU A 371 -8.77 -16.63 -8.28
N TYR A 372 -8.38 -15.61 -9.03
CA TYR A 372 -7.68 -15.73 -10.31
C TYR A 372 -6.24 -15.27 -10.17
N SER A 373 -5.32 -15.94 -10.87
CA SER A 373 -3.90 -15.59 -10.92
C SER A 373 -3.38 -15.68 -12.35
N TRP A 374 -2.36 -14.87 -12.66
CA TRP A 374 -1.64 -14.88 -13.93
C TRP A 374 -0.28 -14.19 -13.78
N GLY A 375 0.60 -14.36 -14.77
CA GLY A 375 1.96 -13.85 -14.74
C GLY A 375 3.00 -14.94 -14.57
N MET A 376 4.13 -14.60 -13.94
CA MET A 376 5.25 -15.52 -13.73
C MET A 376 4.91 -16.59 -12.68
N GLY A 377 5.02 -17.87 -13.05
CA GLY A 377 4.66 -18.99 -12.20
C GLY A 377 5.83 -19.79 -11.61
N THR A 378 7.07 -19.37 -11.89
CA THR A 378 8.30 -20.14 -11.60
C THR A 378 8.42 -20.62 -10.16
N ASN A 379 7.88 -19.87 -9.20
CA ASN A 379 7.94 -20.20 -7.77
C ASN A 379 6.67 -20.90 -7.24
N GLY A 380 5.73 -21.33 -8.12
CA GLY A 380 4.44 -21.87 -7.69
C GLY A 380 3.51 -20.82 -7.04
N ASN A 381 3.91 -19.56 -7.06
CA ASN A 381 3.22 -18.42 -6.45
C ASN A 381 1.91 -18.02 -7.14
N LEU A 382 1.57 -18.65 -8.28
CA LEU A 382 0.24 -18.55 -8.91
C LEU A 382 -0.80 -19.51 -8.28
N GLY A 383 -0.34 -20.52 -7.53
CA GLY A 383 -1.24 -21.51 -6.89
C GLY A 383 -1.97 -22.44 -7.85
N THR A 384 -1.52 -22.55 -9.11
CA THR A 384 -2.14 -23.37 -10.17
C THR A 384 -1.83 -24.85 -10.05
N GLY A 385 -0.82 -25.19 -9.24
CA GLY A 385 -0.35 -26.56 -9.04
C GLY A 385 0.85 -26.94 -9.89
N ASP A 386 1.41 -25.98 -10.63
CA ASP A 386 2.66 -26.10 -11.39
C ASP A 386 3.46 -24.78 -11.35
N VAL A 387 4.57 -24.72 -12.06
CA VAL A 387 5.50 -23.58 -12.11
C VAL A 387 5.50 -22.86 -13.47
N LYS A 388 4.45 -23.03 -14.25
CA LYS A 388 4.34 -22.41 -15.57
C LYS A 388 3.84 -20.97 -15.48
N ASP A 389 4.38 -20.15 -16.36
CA ASP A 389 3.83 -18.80 -16.60
C ASP A 389 2.43 -18.88 -17.19
N VAL A 390 1.58 -17.94 -16.84
CA VAL A 390 0.17 -17.90 -17.23
C VAL A 390 -0.13 -16.54 -17.87
N GLU A 391 -0.56 -16.55 -19.11
CA GLU A 391 -0.74 -15.33 -19.93
C GLU A 391 -2.16 -14.76 -19.90
N GLU A 392 -3.12 -15.47 -19.30
CA GLU A 392 -4.51 -15.05 -19.08
C GLU A 392 -4.95 -15.43 -17.67
N PRO A 393 -5.91 -14.72 -17.05
CA PRO A 393 -6.43 -15.07 -15.73
C PRO A 393 -6.92 -16.53 -15.65
N VAL A 394 -6.32 -17.31 -14.76
CA VAL A 394 -6.70 -18.72 -14.50
C VAL A 394 -7.25 -18.85 -13.08
N LEU A 395 -8.37 -19.57 -12.95
CA LEU A 395 -8.99 -19.86 -11.67
C LEU A 395 -8.10 -20.76 -10.81
N VAL A 396 -7.70 -20.26 -9.65
CA VAL A 396 -6.94 -21.02 -8.65
C VAL A 396 -7.85 -22.07 -8.00
N LYS A 397 -7.42 -23.34 -8.02
CA LYS A 397 -8.18 -24.47 -7.48
C LYS A 397 -7.37 -25.19 -6.39
N GLY A 398 -8.08 -25.68 -5.36
CA GLY A 398 -7.43 -26.46 -4.30
C GLY A 398 -8.43 -26.87 -3.22
N LYS A 399 -8.16 -27.99 -2.54
CA LYS A 399 -9.02 -28.50 -1.44
C LYS A 399 -9.23 -27.47 -0.34
N GLN A 400 -8.23 -26.63 -0.07
CA GLN A 400 -8.31 -25.61 0.98
C GLN A 400 -9.19 -24.40 0.62
N LEU A 401 -9.60 -24.28 -0.65
CA LEU A 401 -10.57 -23.28 -1.11
C LEU A 401 -12.02 -23.78 -1.03
N GLU A 402 -12.22 -25.10 -0.91
CA GLU A 402 -13.58 -25.67 -0.80
C GLU A 402 -14.31 -25.14 0.43
N GLY A 403 -15.54 -24.69 0.25
CA GLY A 403 -16.35 -24.09 1.33
C GLY A 403 -15.88 -22.73 1.83
N LYS A 404 -14.91 -22.09 1.17
CA LYS A 404 -14.40 -20.75 1.51
C LYS A 404 -14.70 -19.74 0.40
N THR A 405 -14.72 -18.48 0.79
CA THR A 405 -14.83 -17.32 -0.09
C THR A 405 -13.55 -16.52 0.07
N VAL A 406 -12.70 -16.46 -0.96
CA VAL A 406 -11.54 -15.57 -0.93
C VAL A 406 -12.03 -14.13 -0.97
N VAL A 407 -11.42 -13.26 -0.17
CA VAL A 407 -11.83 -11.85 -0.01
C VAL A 407 -10.68 -10.88 -0.19
N ARG A 408 -9.44 -11.38 -0.11
CA ARG A 408 -8.21 -10.61 -0.33
C ARG A 408 -7.10 -11.45 -0.89
N VAL A 409 -6.17 -10.77 -1.59
CA VAL A 409 -4.93 -11.36 -2.06
C VAL A 409 -3.79 -10.34 -1.99
N SER A 410 -2.59 -10.82 -1.66
CA SER A 410 -1.34 -10.05 -1.68
C SER A 410 -0.23 -10.93 -2.24
N GLY A 411 0.36 -10.50 -3.36
CA GLY A 411 1.55 -11.15 -3.92
C GLY A 411 2.80 -10.67 -3.20
N GLY A 412 3.69 -11.59 -2.85
CA GLY A 412 5.03 -11.31 -2.33
C GLY A 412 6.09 -11.46 -3.43
N GLY A 413 7.35 -11.66 -3.04
CA GLY A 413 8.45 -11.89 -4.00
C GLY A 413 8.41 -13.29 -4.64
N GLN A 414 8.15 -14.33 -3.83
CA GLN A 414 8.17 -15.73 -4.27
C GLN A 414 6.98 -16.53 -3.72
N HIS A 415 6.06 -15.88 -3.04
CA HIS A 415 4.90 -16.52 -2.43
C HIS A 415 3.68 -15.58 -2.54
N THR A 416 2.52 -16.11 -2.23
CA THR A 416 1.27 -15.38 -2.22
C THR A 416 0.50 -15.69 -0.94
N LEU A 417 -0.08 -14.65 -0.38
CA LEU A 417 -0.93 -14.70 0.80
C LEU A 417 -2.35 -14.26 0.41
N ALA A 418 -3.33 -15.10 0.68
CA ALA A 418 -4.73 -14.77 0.50
C ALA A 418 -5.51 -14.90 1.80
N LEU A 419 -6.62 -14.21 1.92
CA LEU A 419 -7.53 -14.26 3.04
C LEU A 419 -8.88 -14.79 2.57
N ALA A 420 -9.40 -15.80 3.25
CA ALA A 420 -10.69 -16.39 2.93
C ALA A 420 -11.59 -16.49 4.16
N THR A 421 -12.88 -16.21 3.98
CA THR A 421 -13.92 -16.44 4.98
C THR A 421 -14.62 -17.77 4.73
N ILE A 422 -15.16 -18.39 5.78
CA ILE A 422 -15.94 -19.62 5.66
C ILE A 422 -17.30 -19.22 5.04
N ARG A 423 -17.69 -19.89 3.95
CA ARG A 423 -19.03 -19.68 3.37
C ARG A 423 -20.09 -20.10 4.39
N PRO A 424 -21.10 -19.28 4.68
CA PRO A 424 -22.23 -19.72 5.47
C PRO A 424 -22.83 -20.97 4.78
N VAL A 425 -23.03 -22.05 5.54
CA VAL A 425 -23.75 -23.21 5.06
C VAL A 425 -25.16 -22.73 4.71
N LYS A 426 -25.52 -22.72 3.42
CA LYS A 426 -26.93 -22.52 3.04
C LYS A 426 -27.67 -23.71 3.61
N ASP A 427 -28.48 -23.49 4.64
CA ASP A 427 -29.38 -24.50 5.16
C ASP A 427 -30.21 -25.09 3.98
N LYS A 428 -30.00 -26.36 3.68
CA LYS A 428 -30.77 -27.11 2.69
C LYS A 428 -32.15 -27.47 3.21
N THR A 429 -32.67 -26.76 4.23
CA THR A 429 -33.99 -26.97 4.81
C THR A 429 -34.92 -25.81 4.54
N ALA A 430 -35.23 -25.55 3.28
CA ALA A 430 -36.43 -24.85 2.82
C ALA A 430 -36.67 -25.30 1.37
N GLY A 431 -37.26 -26.47 1.24
CA GLY A 431 -37.80 -27.04 0.02
C GLY A 431 -39.15 -27.62 0.33
#